data_59acf40853c534b5832ca524c7752293
#
_entry.id   59acf40853c534b5832ca524c7752293
#
_cell.length_a   1.000
_cell.length_b   1.000
_cell.length_c   1.000
_cell.angle_alpha   90.00
_cell.angle_beta   90.00
_cell.angle_gamma   90.00
#
_symmetry.space_group_name_H-M   'P 1'
#
loop_
_entity.id
_entity.type
_entity.pdbx_description
1 polymer ?
#
loop_
_entity_poly.entity_id
_entity_poly.type
_entity_poly.pdbx_seq_one_letter_code
_entity_poly.pdbx_strand_id
1 'polypeptide(L)'
;MMAISAIYMGHKVITLDPAADCPSSRVSEVIVAPYDDVDALRQLADRCDVLTYEFENVDADGLDAVIKDGQLPQGTDLLRISQNRIFEKDFLSNKAKVTVAPYKVVTSSLDLENIDLSKKYVLKTATGGYDGHGQKVITSVDDLEEANALANSAECVLEEFVNFDLEISVIVSGNGKDVTVFPVQENIHRNNILSKTIVPARISDSLAEKAKAMAMKIAEQLNLSGTLCVEMFATADDIIVNEIAPRPHNSGHYSIEACDFSQFDTHILGVLGAPLPAIHLHAPAVRSEEHTSEL
;
A
#
# COMPACT_ATOMS: atom_id res chain seq x y z
N MET A 1 -1.20 9.98 -12.67
CA MET A 1 0.04 10.73 -12.32
C MET A 1 1.30 10.00 -12.77
N MET A 2 1.45 8.67 -12.57
CA MET A 2 2.61 7.91 -13.07
C MET A 2 2.85 8.11 -14.56
N ALA A 3 1.78 8.05 -15.39
CA ALA A 3 1.90 8.30 -16.84
C ALA A 3 2.48 9.68 -17.15
N ILE A 4 2.11 10.71 -16.40
CA ILE A 4 2.66 12.07 -16.56
C ILE A 4 4.15 12.09 -16.22
N SER A 5 4.57 11.52 -15.09
CA SER A 5 6.00 11.43 -14.73
C SER A 5 6.81 10.67 -15.77
N ALA A 6 6.30 9.54 -16.27
CA ALA A 6 6.96 8.77 -17.31
C ALA A 6 7.13 9.58 -18.62
N ILE A 7 6.09 10.33 -19.06
CA ILE A 7 6.14 11.16 -20.25
C ILE A 7 7.14 12.32 -20.08
N TYR A 8 7.18 12.98 -18.92
CA TYR A 8 8.19 14.00 -18.63
C TYR A 8 9.63 13.47 -18.67
N MET A 9 9.81 12.18 -18.36
CA MET A 9 11.10 11.50 -18.49
C MET A 9 11.39 10.99 -19.91
N GLY A 10 10.48 11.24 -20.87
CA GLY A 10 10.67 10.91 -22.30
C GLY A 10 10.17 9.51 -22.69
N HIS A 11 9.42 8.82 -21.82
CA HIS A 11 8.88 7.48 -22.09
C HIS A 11 7.49 7.55 -22.73
N LYS A 12 7.17 6.56 -23.55
CA LYS A 12 5.81 6.33 -24.07
C LYS A 12 5.06 5.45 -23.06
N VAL A 13 3.78 5.73 -22.87
CA VAL A 13 2.93 5.03 -21.91
C VAL A 13 1.75 4.38 -22.63
N ILE A 14 1.49 3.12 -22.31
CA ILE A 14 0.27 2.39 -22.66
C ILE A 14 -0.39 1.97 -21.33
N THR A 15 -1.68 2.20 -21.20
CA THR A 15 -2.45 1.83 -20.00
C THR A 15 -3.44 0.72 -20.37
N LEU A 16 -3.59 -0.26 -19.48
CA LEU A 16 -4.72 -1.20 -19.51
C LEU A 16 -5.70 -0.77 -18.42
N ASP A 17 -6.94 -0.51 -18.78
CA ASP A 17 -7.99 -0.06 -17.86
C ASP A 17 -9.36 -0.48 -18.38
N PRO A 18 -10.30 -0.93 -17.56
CA PRO A 18 -11.65 -1.28 -18.00
C PRO A 18 -12.48 -0.08 -18.50
N ALA A 19 -12.11 1.16 -18.12
CA ALA A 19 -12.79 2.37 -18.56
C ALA A 19 -12.02 3.06 -19.70
N ALA A 20 -12.67 3.25 -20.85
CA ALA A 20 -12.08 3.93 -21.98
C ALA A 20 -11.74 5.41 -21.71
N ASP A 21 -12.45 6.03 -20.77
CA ASP A 21 -12.28 7.42 -20.33
C ASP A 21 -11.52 7.53 -19.00
N CYS A 22 -10.75 6.51 -18.63
CA CYS A 22 -9.90 6.52 -17.44
C CYS A 22 -8.99 7.78 -17.42
N PRO A 23 -8.55 8.25 -16.25
CA PRO A 23 -7.77 9.50 -16.15
C PRO A 23 -6.51 9.52 -17.03
N SER A 24 -5.86 8.36 -17.23
CA SER A 24 -4.67 8.24 -18.09
C SER A 24 -4.96 8.34 -19.59
N SER A 25 -6.22 8.15 -20.04
CA SER A 25 -6.59 8.19 -21.46
C SER A 25 -6.27 9.53 -22.15
N ARG A 26 -6.09 10.59 -21.37
CA ARG A 26 -5.73 11.92 -21.87
C ARG A 26 -4.24 12.06 -22.24
N VAL A 27 -3.41 11.15 -21.76
CA VAL A 27 -1.94 11.23 -21.88
C VAL A 27 -1.30 9.93 -22.32
N SER A 28 -2.06 8.83 -22.42
CA SER A 28 -1.57 7.52 -22.85
C SER A 28 -2.53 6.85 -23.81
N GLU A 29 -2.04 5.90 -24.58
CA GLU A 29 -2.88 4.95 -25.30
C GLU A 29 -3.53 4.00 -24.30
N VAL A 30 -4.80 3.65 -24.47
CA VAL A 30 -5.53 2.77 -23.55
C VAL A 30 -5.93 1.48 -24.28
N ILE A 31 -5.58 0.35 -23.68
CA ILE A 31 -6.16 -0.97 -23.96
C ILE A 31 -7.36 -1.11 -23.02
N VAL A 32 -8.57 -1.14 -23.58
CA VAL A 32 -9.80 -1.20 -22.77
C VAL A 32 -10.16 -2.68 -22.54
N ALA A 33 -9.91 -3.16 -21.33
CA ALA A 33 -10.24 -4.53 -20.93
C ALA A 33 -10.23 -4.65 -19.39
N PRO A 34 -10.89 -5.67 -18.81
CA PRO A 34 -10.73 -6.04 -17.40
C PRO A 34 -9.26 -6.33 -17.04
N TYR A 35 -8.90 -6.13 -15.77
CA TYR A 35 -7.52 -6.35 -15.30
C TYR A 35 -7.08 -7.82 -15.28
N ASP A 36 -8.03 -8.76 -15.38
CA ASP A 36 -7.84 -10.22 -15.46
C ASP A 36 -7.96 -10.78 -16.88
N ASP A 37 -8.09 -9.93 -17.91
CA ASP A 37 -8.07 -10.36 -19.30
C ASP A 37 -6.64 -10.68 -19.75
N VAL A 38 -6.33 -11.98 -19.80
CA VAL A 38 -4.98 -12.49 -20.14
C VAL A 38 -4.53 -12.10 -21.55
N ASP A 39 -5.46 -11.97 -22.51
CA ASP A 39 -5.11 -11.58 -23.90
C ASP A 39 -4.78 -10.08 -23.97
N ALA A 40 -5.51 -9.25 -23.22
CA ALA A 40 -5.19 -7.83 -23.07
C ALA A 40 -3.87 -7.61 -22.31
N LEU A 41 -3.62 -8.38 -21.24
CA LEU A 41 -2.34 -8.38 -20.53
C LEU A 41 -1.18 -8.78 -21.43
N ARG A 42 -1.37 -9.80 -22.29
CA ARG A 42 -0.37 -10.22 -23.28
C ARG A 42 -0.13 -9.12 -24.33
N GLN A 43 -1.20 -8.48 -24.84
CA GLN A 43 -1.07 -7.35 -25.76
C GLN A 43 -0.26 -6.20 -25.12
N LEU A 44 -0.51 -5.89 -23.84
CA LEU A 44 0.25 -4.89 -23.11
C LEU A 44 1.72 -5.29 -22.98
N ALA A 45 2.00 -6.54 -22.56
CA ALA A 45 3.35 -7.07 -22.37
C ALA A 45 4.16 -7.12 -23.67
N ASP A 46 3.53 -7.43 -24.80
CA ASP A 46 4.22 -7.48 -26.09
C ASP A 46 4.58 -6.08 -26.64
N ARG A 47 3.93 -5.03 -26.14
CA ARG A 47 4.11 -3.66 -26.63
C ARG A 47 4.94 -2.77 -25.71
N CYS A 48 5.23 -3.22 -24.49
CA CYS A 48 5.97 -2.46 -23.49
C CYS A 48 7.30 -3.11 -23.16
N ASP A 49 8.32 -2.30 -22.89
CA ASP A 49 9.61 -2.78 -22.38
C ASP A 49 9.56 -3.06 -20.88
N VAL A 50 8.81 -2.24 -20.14
CA VAL A 50 8.62 -2.35 -18.68
C VAL A 50 7.15 -2.21 -18.34
N LEU A 51 6.67 -3.03 -17.44
CA LEU A 51 5.33 -2.99 -16.86
C LEU A 51 5.38 -2.52 -15.42
N THR A 52 4.32 -1.87 -14.99
CA THR A 52 4.07 -1.49 -13.59
C THR A 52 2.58 -1.45 -13.33
N TYR A 53 2.17 -1.49 -12.07
CA TYR A 53 0.77 -1.39 -11.67
C TYR A 53 0.56 -0.20 -10.72
N GLU A 54 -0.58 0.45 -10.85
CA GLU A 54 -1.05 1.55 -9.98
C GLU A 54 -2.11 1.07 -8.98
N PHE A 55 -2.59 -0.15 -9.14
CA PHE A 55 -3.67 -0.75 -8.38
C PHE A 55 -3.26 -2.14 -7.90
N GLU A 56 -3.40 -2.42 -6.62
CA GLU A 56 -2.94 -3.68 -6.00
C GLU A 56 -3.82 -4.89 -6.33
N ASN A 57 -5.07 -4.71 -6.77
CA ASN A 57 -5.99 -5.83 -7.05
C ASN A 57 -5.94 -6.29 -8.52
N VAL A 58 -4.76 -6.28 -9.13
CA VAL A 58 -4.52 -6.86 -10.46
C VAL A 58 -4.28 -8.37 -10.34
N ASP A 59 -4.55 -9.11 -11.43
CA ASP A 59 -4.35 -10.55 -11.46
C ASP A 59 -2.86 -10.92 -11.54
N ALA A 60 -2.30 -11.36 -10.42
CA ALA A 60 -0.89 -11.75 -10.33
C ALA A 60 -0.59 -13.01 -11.16
N ASP A 61 -1.51 -13.97 -11.25
CA ASP A 61 -1.33 -15.21 -12.02
C ASP A 61 -1.43 -14.93 -13.53
N GLY A 62 -2.37 -14.07 -13.92
CA GLY A 62 -2.48 -13.58 -15.31
C GLY A 62 -1.23 -12.82 -15.75
N LEU A 63 -0.65 -11.98 -14.87
CA LEU A 63 0.62 -11.31 -15.15
C LEU A 63 1.76 -12.33 -15.34
N ASP A 64 1.94 -13.28 -14.42
CA ASP A 64 2.97 -14.30 -14.50
C ASP A 64 2.89 -15.14 -15.80
N ALA A 65 1.69 -15.33 -16.32
CA ALA A 65 1.48 -16.09 -17.57
C ALA A 65 1.94 -15.34 -18.83
N VAL A 66 2.13 -14.03 -18.77
CA VAL A 66 2.40 -13.19 -19.96
C VAL A 66 3.68 -12.38 -19.91
N ILE A 67 4.18 -12.03 -18.71
CA ILE A 67 5.37 -11.19 -18.55
C ILE A 67 6.64 -11.92 -18.98
N LYS A 68 7.59 -11.16 -19.53
CA LYS A 68 8.95 -11.61 -19.83
C LYS A 68 9.85 -11.39 -18.61
N ASP A 69 10.96 -12.11 -18.55
CA ASP A 69 11.93 -11.95 -17.46
C ASP A 69 12.38 -10.47 -17.33
N GLY A 70 12.29 -9.94 -16.12
CA GLY A 70 12.63 -8.54 -15.80
C GLY A 70 11.64 -7.47 -16.29
N GLN A 71 10.56 -7.83 -16.97
CA GLN A 71 9.60 -6.88 -17.54
C GLN A 71 8.70 -6.23 -16.49
N LEU A 72 8.43 -6.89 -15.36
CA LEU A 72 7.72 -6.36 -14.20
C LEU A 72 8.70 -6.28 -13.01
N PRO A 73 9.49 -5.20 -12.87
CA PRO A 73 10.53 -5.12 -11.83
C PRO A 73 10.01 -5.16 -10.40
N GLN A 74 8.76 -4.75 -10.16
CA GLN A 74 8.08 -4.88 -8.86
C GLN A 74 7.80 -6.33 -8.48
N GLY A 75 7.68 -7.22 -9.48
CA GLY A 75 7.32 -8.62 -9.30
C GLY A 75 5.85 -8.83 -8.91
N THR A 76 5.41 -10.07 -9.01
CA THR A 76 4.06 -10.52 -8.60
C THR A 76 4.02 -11.00 -7.15
N ASP A 77 5.17 -11.38 -6.57
CA ASP A 77 5.24 -11.78 -5.15
C ASP A 77 4.80 -10.66 -4.21
N LEU A 78 5.20 -9.41 -4.52
CA LEU A 78 4.77 -8.24 -3.74
C LEU A 78 3.25 -8.02 -3.82
N LEU A 79 2.64 -8.25 -4.99
CA LEU A 79 1.19 -8.25 -5.13
C LEU A 79 0.53 -9.31 -4.25
N ARG A 80 1.02 -10.55 -4.31
CA ARG A 80 0.46 -11.65 -3.50
C ARG A 80 0.58 -11.40 -1.99
N ILE A 81 1.69 -10.80 -1.56
CA ILE A 81 1.88 -10.40 -0.17
C ILE A 81 0.83 -9.35 0.22
N SER A 82 0.65 -8.29 -0.57
CA SER A 82 -0.26 -7.19 -0.22
C SER A 82 -1.74 -7.52 -0.41
N GLN A 83 -2.07 -8.45 -1.30
CA GLN A 83 -3.45 -8.90 -1.54
C GLN A 83 -4.00 -9.82 -0.44
N ASN A 84 -3.13 -10.37 0.42
CA ASN A 84 -3.53 -11.30 1.47
C ASN A 84 -2.90 -10.92 2.82
N ARG A 85 -3.74 -10.49 3.78
CA ARG A 85 -3.31 -10.04 5.11
C ARG A 85 -2.54 -11.10 5.90
N ILE A 86 -2.79 -12.40 5.66
CA ILE A 86 -2.03 -13.47 6.32
C ILE A 86 -0.59 -13.47 5.81
N PHE A 87 -0.41 -13.39 4.50
CA PHE A 87 0.92 -13.34 3.87
C PHE A 87 1.65 -12.04 4.21
N GLU A 88 0.93 -10.92 4.23
CA GLU A 88 1.46 -9.62 4.63
C GLU A 88 1.97 -9.63 6.08
N LYS A 89 1.17 -10.09 7.02
CA LYS A 89 1.56 -10.19 8.43
C LYS A 89 2.72 -11.15 8.65
N ASP A 90 2.73 -12.31 7.97
CA ASP A 90 3.85 -13.25 8.01
C ASP A 90 5.13 -12.61 7.47
N PHE A 91 5.07 -11.95 6.33
CA PHE A 91 6.19 -11.25 5.75
C PHE A 91 6.73 -10.15 6.69
N LEU A 92 5.86 -9.28 7.20
CA LEU A 92 6.24 -8.17 8.07
C LEU A 92 6.87 -8.65 9.38
N SER A 93 6.28 -9.66 10.04
CA SER A 93 6.76 -10.16 11.33
C SER A 93 7.96 -11.08 11.22
N ASN A 94 7.96 -12.03 10.28
CA ASN A 94 8.94 -13.10 10.24
C ASN A 94 10.10 -12.84 9.28
N LYS A 95 9.88 -12.18 8.14
CA LYS A 95 10.93 -11.86 7.17
C LYS A 95 11.48 -10.45 7.37
N ALA A 96 10.64 -9.43 7.32
CA ALA A 96 11.07 -8.06 7.56
C ALA A 96 11.40 -7.80 9.05
N LYS A 97 10.87 -8.61 9.98
CA LYS A 97 11.12 -8.51 11.43
C LYS A 97 10.87 -7.09 11.94
N VAL A 98 9.73 -6.53 11.58
CA VAL A 98 9.23 -5.27 12.09
C VAL A 98 8.11 -5.52 13.08
N THR A 99 7.85 -4.55 13.96
CA THR A 99 6.77 -4.65 14.93
C THR A 99 5.43 -4.51 14.24
N VAL A 100 4.55 -5.50 14.42
CA VAL A 100 3.14 -5.48 14.01
C VAL A 100 2.26 -5.72 15.24
N ALA A 101 0.96 -5.41 15.16
CA ALA A 101 0.03 -5.82 16.20
C ALA A 101 0.08 -7.35 16.41
N PRO A 102 0.00 -7.86 17.65
CA PRO A 102 -0.15 -9.30 17.87
C PRO A 102 -1.37 -9.81 17.09
N TYR A 103 -1.21 -10.91 16.38
CA TYR A 103 -2.26 -11.43 15.50
C TYR A 103 -2.33 -12.95 15.52
N LYS A 104 -3.47 -13.49 15.10
CA LYS A 104 -3.64 -14.91 14.76
C LYS A 104 -4.48 -15.07 13.51
N VAL A 105 -4.22 -16.13 12.77
CA VAL A 105 -5.06 -16.56 11.65
C VAL A 105 -6.34 -17.19 12.20
N VAL A 106 -7.46 -16.85 11.58
CA VAL A 106 -8.81 -17.35 11.90
C VAL A 106 -9.40 -17.97 10.65
N THR A 107 -9.68 -19.25 10.72
CA THR A 107 -10.22 -20.03 9.60
C THR A 107 -11.70 -20.38 9.78
N SER A 108 -12.21 -20.21 10.97
CA SER A 108 -13.62 -20.42 11.32
C SER A 108 -13.97 -19.74 12.63
N SER A 109 -15.27 -19.67 12.97
CA SER A 109 -15.74 -19.14 14.25
C SER A 109 -15.20 -19.91 15.47
N LEU A 110 -14.81 -21.19 15.32
CA LEU A 110 -14.20 -21.97 16.41
C LEU A 110 -12.91 -21.34 16.92
N ASP A 111 -12.16 -20.64 16.06
CA ASP A 111 -10.95 -19.94 16.44
C ASP A 111 -11.22 -18.71 17.35
N LEU A 112 -12.46 -18.25 17.42
CA LEU A 112 -12.90 -17.12 18.24
C LEU A 112 -13.48 -17.53 19.60
N GLU A 113 -13.76 -18.84 19.85
CA GLU A 113 -14.43 -19.30 21.07
C GLU A 113 -13.72 -18.97 22.38
N ASN A 114 -12.38 -18.90 22.36
CA ASN A 114 -11.55 -18.70 23.55
C ASN A 114 -10.69 -17.44 23.51
N ILE A 115 -11.13 -16.39 22.79
CA ILE A 115 -10.42 -15.12 22.82
C ILE A 115 -10.61 -14.42 24.17
N ASP A 116 -9.57 -13.73 24.62
CA ASP A 116 -9.60 -12.96 25.86
C ASP A 116 -10.37 -11.66 25.69
N LEU A 117 -11.65 -11.65 26.00
CA LEU A 117 -12.52 -10.47 25.89
C LEU A 117 -12.19 -9.34 26.88
N SER A 118 -11.14 -9.46 27.71
CA SER A 118 -10.59 -8.32 28.43
C SER A 118 -9.80 -7.38 27.52
N LYS A 119 -9.41 -7.86 26.34
CA LYS A 119 -8.74 -7.12 25.27
C LYS A 119 -9.72 -6.74 24.17
N LYS A 120 -9.35 -5.75 23.37
CA LYS A 120 -10.05 -5.40 22.11
C LYS A 120 -9.33 -6.01 20.94
N TYR A 121 -10.08 -6.37 19.91
CA TYR A 121 -9.54 -6.95 18.68
C TYR A 121 -10.17 -6.31 17.44
N VAL A 122 -9.47 -6.47 16.32
CA VAL A 122 -10.01 -6.21 14.99
C VAL A 122 -9.90 -7.51 14.19
N LEU A 123 -11.03 -8.05 13.77
CA LEU A 123 -11.10 -9.17 12.84
C LEU A 123 -11.18 -8.60 11.43
N LYS A 124 -10.27 -9.00 10.55
CA LYS A 124 -10.19 -8.53 9.15
C LYS A 124 -10.19 -9.73 8.22
N THR A 125 -10.95 -9.69 7.12
CA THR A 125 -10.84 -10.71 6.07
C THR A 125 -9.42 -10.73 5.48
N ALA A 126 -8.91 -11.91 5.18
CA ALA A 126 -7.57 -12.08 4.62
C ALA A 126 -7.46 -11.41 3.25
N THR A 127 -8.51 -11.44 2.45
CA THR A 127 -8.56 -10.86 1.10
C THR A 127 -9.81 -10.00 0.92
N GLY A 128 -9.79 -9.07 -0.05
CA GLY A 128 -10.97 -8.32 -0.50
C GLY A 128 -11.48 -7.23 0.46
N GLY A 129 -10.77 -6.92 1.55
CA GLY A 129 -11.13 -5.83 2.46
C GLY A 129 -10.53 -4.50 2.00
N TYR A 130 -11.34 -3.43 2.00
CA TYR A 130 -10.92 -2.06 1.69
C TYR A 130 -11.81 -1.04 2.43
N ASP A 131 -11.30 0.13 2.76
CA ASP A 131 -12.05 1.26 3.36
C ASP A 131 -12.97 0.87 4.54
N GLY A 132 -12.53 -0.07 5.38
CA GLY A 132 -13.32 -0.59 6.51
C GLY A 132 -14.31 -1.71 6.17
N HIS A 133 -14.45 -2.09 4.90
CA HIS A 133 -15.20 -3.28 4.52
C HIS A 133 -14.42 -4.57 4.85
N GLY A 134 -15.13 -5.64 5.21
CA GLY A 134 -14.51 -6.91 5.58
C GLY A 134 -13.78 -6.86 6.93
N GLN A 135 -14.19 -5.98 7.85
CA GLN A 135 -13.63 -5.95 9.20
C GLN A 135 -14.70 -5.78 10.28
N LYS A 136 -14.41 -6.31 11.48
CA LYS A 136 -15.25 -6.18 12.67
C LYS A 136 -14.36 -5.90 13.89
N VAL A 137 -14.67 -4.82 14.62
CA VAL A 137 -14.05 -4.56 15.92
C VAL A 137 -14.78 -5.39 16.97
N ILE A 138 -14.05 -6.11 17.82
CA ILE A 138 -14.57 -6.94 18.90
C ILE A 138 -14.15 -6.28 20.22
N THR A 139 -15.13 -5.79 20.97
CA THR A 139 -14.95 -5.15 22.27
C THR A 139 -15.67 -5.88 23.41
N SER A 140 -16.65 -6.71 23.07
CA SER A 140 -17.48 -7.43 24.02
C SER A 140 -18.04 -8.73 23.39
N VAL A 141 -18.75 -9.50 24.20
CA VAL A 141 -19.47 -10.71 23.73
C VAL A 141 -20.53 -10.39 22.68
N ASP A 142 -21.11 -9.20 22.71
CA ASP A 142 -22.16 -8.77 21.78
C ASP A 142 -21.65 -8.65 20.33
N ASP A 143 -20.35 -8.43 20.17
CA ASP A 143 -19.71 -8.32 18.86
C ASP A 143 -19.42 -9.68 18.21
N LEU A 144 -19.51 -10.79 18.98
CA LEU A 144 -19.11 -12.12 18.52
C LEU A 144 -20.04 -12.70 17.46
N GLU A 145 -21.34 -12.35 17.44
CA GLU A 145 -22.28 -12.84 16.42
C GLU A 145 -21.82 -12.43 15.01
N GLU A 146 -21.55 -11.14 14.81
CA GLU A 146 -21.08 -10.63 13.53
C GLU A 146 -19.64 -11.11 13.21
N ALA A 147 -18.76 -11.17 14.22
CA ALA A 147 -17.41 -11.68 14.06
C ALA A 147 -17.40 -13.15 13.62
N ASN A 148 -18.24 -14.00 14.22
CA ASN A 148 -18.39 -15.40 13.86
C ASN A 148 -18.96 -15.56 12.43
N ALA A 149 -19.93 -14.73 12.05
CA ALA A 149 -20.46 -14.72 10.69
C ALA A 149 -19.36 -14.39 9.68
N LEU A 150 -18.50 -13.38 9.98
CA LEU A 150 -17.39 -13.01 9.13
C LEU A 150 -16.34 -14.14 9.04
N ALA A 151 -15.94 -14.74 10.17
CA ALA A 151 -14.97 -15.83 10.24
C ALA A 151 -15.44 -17.13 9.54
N ASN A 152 -16.75 -17.34 9.44
CA ASN A 152 -17.31 -18.47 8.70
C ASN A 152 -17.48 -18.17 7.19
N SER A 153 -17.39 -16.92 6.77
CA SER A 153 -17.52 -16.53 5.37
C SER A 153 -16.20 -16.49 4.62
N ALA A 154 -15.08 -16.23 5.33
CA ALA A 154 -13.76 -16.09 4.75
C ALA A 154 -12.67 -16.35 5.79
N GLU A 155 -11.46 -16.70 5.33
CA GLU A 155 -10.27 -16.67 6.18
C GLU A 155 -10.02 -15.22 6.66
N CYS A 156 -9.61 -15.09 7.92
CA CYS A 156 -9.44 -13.81 8.57
C CYS A 156 -8.11 -13.74 9.33
N VAL A 157 -7.72 -12.51 9.68
CA VAL A 157 -6.69 -12.22 10.67
C VAL A 157 -7.35 -11.50 11.83
N LEU A 158 -7.18 -12.03 13.05
CA LEU A 158 -7.57 -11.37 14.29
C LEU A 158 -6.36 -10.65 14.86
N GLU A 159 -6.38 -9.33 14.87
CA GLU A 159 -5.34 -8.47 15.41
C GLU A 159 -5.75 -7.92 16.79
N GLU A 160 -4.82 -7.86 17.75
CA GLU A 160 -5.07 -7.06 18.97
C GLU A 160 -5.20 -5.58 18.57
N PHE A 161 -6.22 -4.92 19.13
CA PHE A 161 -6.45 -3.51 18.86
C PHE A 161 -5.31 -2.66 19.40
N VAL A 162 -4.68 -1.87 18.54
CA VAL A 162 -3.61 -0.94 18.92
C VAL A 162 -4.24 0.36 19.39
N ASN A 163 -3.96 0.74 20.64
CA ASN A 163 -4.26 2.09 21.11
C ASN A 163 -3.14 3.02 20.65
N PHE A 164 -3.38 3.79 19.62
CA PHE A 164 -2.41 4.70 19.00
C PHE A 164 -2.78 6.16 19.21
N ASP A 165 -1.80 7.04 19.14
CA ASP A 165 -1.99 8.49 19.21
C ASP A 165 -2.22 9.08 17.82
N LEU A 166 -1.47 8.58 16.82
CA LEU A 166 -1.53 9.04 15.43
C LEU A 166 -1.42 7.88 14.45
N GLU A 167 -2.13 7.99 13.33
CA GLU A 167 -1.84 7.22 12.14
C GLU A 167 -0.79 7.94 11.31
N ILE A 168 0.23 7.23 10.90
CA ILE A 168 1.31 7.75 10.07
C ILE A 168 1.57 6.82 8.89
N SER A 169 2.26 7.34 7.91
CA SER A 169 2.78 6.51 6.82
C SER A 169 4.17 6.98 6.38
N VAL A 170 4.88 6.09 5.71
CA VAL A 170 6.16 6.37 5.08
C VAL A 170 6.12 5.86 3.65
N ILE A 171 6.35 6.76 2.69
CA ILE A 171 6.58 6.39 1.31
C ILE A 171 8.05 6.06 1.14
N VAL A 172 8.33 4.93 0.52
CA VAL A 172 9.68 4.48 0.20
C VAL A 172 9.72 4.02 -1.26
N SER A 173 10.77 4.36 -1.98
CA SER A 173 10.97 3.91 -3.36
C SER A 173 12.31 3.19 -3.50
N GLY A 174 12.33 2.12 -4.28
CA GLY A 174 13.51 1.31 -4.54
C GLY A 174 13.75 1.13 -6.04
N ASN A 175 14.99 0.77 -6.42
CA ASN A 175 15.38 0.43 -7.78
C ASN A 175 15.98 -0.99 -7.89
N GLY A 176 15.69 -1.84 -6.91
CA GLY A 176 16.24 -3.18 -6.78
C GLY A 176 17.63 -3.23 -6.12
N LYS A 177 18.25 -2.06 -5.82
CA LYS A 177 19.57 -1.95 -5.16
C LYS A 177 19.57 -0.89 -4.07
N ASP A 178 19.17 0.31 -4.44
CA ASP A 178 19.14 1.48 -3.57
C ASP A 178 17.70 1.81 -3.19
N VAL A 179 17.53 2.45 -2.05
CA VAL A 179 16.23 2.86 -1.51
C VAL A 179 16.29 4.35 -1.16
N THR A 180 15.24 5.09 -1.48
CA THR A 180 15.02 6.46 -1.00
C THR A 180 13.74 6.53 -0.19
N VAL A 181 13.70 7.39 0.83
CA VAL A 181 12.58 7.50 1.77
C VAL A 181 12.07 8.93 1.84
N PHE A 182 10.77 9.09 1.84
CA PHE A 182 10.10 10.37 2.00
C PHE A 182 9.97 10.75 3.49
N PRO A 183 9.74 12.05 3.79
CA PRO A 183 9.40 12.48 5.15
C PRO A 183 8.17 11.71 5.66
N VAL A 184 8.11 11.45 6.98
CA VAL A 184 6.96 10.77 7.59
C VAL A 184 5.73 11.65 7.50
N GLN A 185 4.61 11.05 7.06
CA GLN A 185 3.30 11.68 6.94
C GLN A 185 2.41 11.31 8.13
N GLU A 186 1.68 12.27 8.66
CA GLU A 186 0.56 12.04 9.57
C GLU A 186 -0.73 11.99 8.75
N ASN A 187 -1.53 10.95 8.98
CA ASN A 187 -2.77 10.70 8.25
C ASN A 187 -3.98 10.85 9.17
N ILE A 188 -4.96 11.61 8.71
CA ILE A 188 -6.22 11.79 9.43
C ILE A 188 -7.31 11.16 8.59
N HIS A 189 -7.87 10.06 9.08
CA HIS A 189 -8.99 9.37 8.45
C HIS A 189 -10.33 9.85 8.99
N ARG A 190 -11.34 9.86 8.14
CA ARG A 190 -12.75 10.06 8.49
C ARG A 190 -13.56 8.96 7.82
N ASN A 191 -14.31 8.21 8.61
CA ASN A 191 -15.06 7.04 8.13
C ASN A 191 -14.17 6.06 7.34
N ASN A 192 -12.97 5.78 7.84
CA ASN A 192 -11.93 4.92 7.24
C ASN A 192 -11.37 5.43 5.89
N ILE A 193 -11.69 6.65 5.48
CA ILE A 193 -11.15 7.27 4.25
C ILE A 193 -10.15 8.35 4.65
N LEU A 194 -8.98 8.38 4.00
CA LEU A 194 -7.98 9.42 4.22
C LEU A 194 -8.57 10.79 3.86
N SER A 195 -8.63 11.67 4.87
CA SER A 195 -9.18 13.02 4.73
C SER A 195 -8.10 14.09 4.64
N LYS A 196 -7.03 13.95 5.43
CA LYS A 196 -5.91 14.92 5.45
C LYS A 196 -4.59 14.20 5.66
N THR A 197 -3.55 14.73 5.03
CA THR A 197 -2.15 14.35 5.26
C THR A 197 -1.37 15.59 5.71
N ILE A 198 -0.63 15.49 6.80
CA ILE A 198 0.22 16.56 7.35
C ILE A 198 1.68 16.11 7.26
N VAL A 199 2.55 16.94 6.70
CA VAL A 199 3.97 16.60 6.49
C VAL A 199 4.86 17.77 6.95
N PRO A 200 5.87 17.51 7.77
CA PRO A 200 6.17 16.27 8.46
C PRO A 200 5.12 15.92 9.52
N ALA A 201 5.01 14.64 9.88
CA ALA A 201 4.15 14.17 10.96
C ALA A 201 4.52 14.82 12.29
N ARG A 202 3.53 15.08 13.14
CA ARG A 202 3.69 15.73 14.45
C ARG A 202 4.11 14.73 15.54
N ILE A 203 5.20 14.02 15.30
CA ILE A 203 5.83 13.06 16.21
C ILE A 203 7.26 13.49 16.53
N SER A 204 7.90 12.85 17.52
CA SER A 204 9.30 13.13 17.83
C SER A 204 10.23 12.67 16.70
N ASP A 205 11.40 13.33 16.59
CA ASP A 205 12.42 12.94 15.61
C ASP A 205 12.83 11.47 15.76
N SER A 206 12.91 10.98 17.00
CA SER A 206 13.23 9.57 17.29
C SER A 206 12.20 8.60 16.72
N LEU A 207 10.91 8.91 16.85
CA LEU A 207 9.84 8.08 16.26
C LEU A 207 9.83 8.19 14.74
N ALA A 208 10.09 9.38 14.19
CA ALA A 208 10.18 9.57 12.75
C ALA A 208 11.33 8.76 12.13
N GLU A 209 12.51 8.78 12.74
CA GLU A 209 13.64 7.97 12.26
C GLU A 209 13.37 6.46 12.43
N LYS A 210 12.69 6.05 13.50
CA LYS A 210 12.26 4.66 13.68
C LYS A 210 11.29 4.23 12.58
N ALA A 211 10.28 5.03 12.25
CA ALA A 211 9.32 4.74 11.18
C ALA A 211 10.03 4.60 9.82
N LYS A 212 10.92 5.54 9.47
CA LYS A 212 11.72 5.47 8.23
C LYS A 212 12.59 4.21 8.19
N ALA A 213 13.28 3.89 9.28
CA ALA A 213 14.12 2.70 9.35
C ALA A 213 13.32 1.40 9.15
N MET A 214 12.10 1.33 9.69
CA MET A 214 11.21 0.18 9.48
C MET A 214 10.76 0.09 8.02
N ALA A 215 10.38 1.21 7.38
CA ALA A 215 9.99 1.24 5.97
C ALA A 215 11.15 0.85 5.04
N MET A 216 12.35 1.37 5.29
CA MET A 216 13.56 1.00 4.55
C MET A 216 13.86 -0.49 4.68
N LYS A 217 13.78 -1.05 5.89
CA LYS A 217 13.99 -2.47 6.14
C LYS A 217 13.01 -3.35 5.40
N ILE A 218 11.73 -2.96 5.32
CA ILE A 218 10.70 -3.65 4.52
C ILE A 218 11.08 -3.61 3.04
N ALA A 219 11.43 -2.43 2.51
CA ALA A 219 11.82 -2.24 1.12
C ALA A 219 13.06 -3.07 0.73
N GLU A 220 14.07 -3.12 1.61
CA GLU A 220 15.27 -3.94 1.42
C GLU A 220 14.95 -5.44 1.35
N GLN A 221 14.07 -5.95 2.23
CA GLN A 221 13.67 -7.36 2.23
C GLN A 221 12.86 -7.75 1.00
N LEU A 222 12.20 -6.78 0.35
CA LEU A 222 11.47 -6.95 -0.90
C LEU A 222 12.36 -6.80 -2.14
N ASN A 223 13.62 -6.38 -2.02
CA ASN A 223 14.42 -5.88 -3.15
C ASN A 223 13.59 -4.89 -4.00
N LEU A 224 12.94 -3.95 -3.33
CA LEU A 224 11.90 -3.11 -3.90
C LEU A 224 12.35 -2.42 -5.19
N SER A 225 11.53 -2.53 -6.22
CA SER A 225 11.55 -1.69 -7.42
C SER A 225 10.22 -0.93 -7.52
N GLY A 226 10.29 0.38 -7.75
CA GLY A 226 9.10 1.25 -7.67
C GLY A 226 8.81 1.74 -6.25
N THR A 227 7.57 2.09 -5.97
CA THR A 227 7.15 2.74 -4.71
C THR A 227 6.30 1.83 -3.85
N LEU A 228 6.52 1.89 -2.55
CA LEU A 228 5.78 1.23 -1.49
C LEU A 228 5.33 2.29 -0.47
N CYS A 229 4.10 2.20 0.00
CA CYS A 229 3.64 2.89 1.21
C CYS A 229 3.63 1.90 2.37
N VAL A 230 4.13 2.32 3.52
CA VAL A 230 4.02 1.56 4.77
C VAL A 230 3.16 2.38 5.73
N GLU A 231 1.98 1.86 6.05
CA GLU A 231 1.06 2.48 7.01
C GLU A 231 1.35 1.97 8.41
N MET A 232 1.38 2.87 9.38
CA MET A 232 1.83 2.60 10.74
C MET A 232 0.98 3.34 11.76
N PHE A 233 0.91 2.78 12.95
CA PHE A 233 0.41 3.42 14.15
C PHE A 233 1.58 3.95 14.98
N ALA A 234 1.52 5.23 15.36
CA ALA A 234 2.45 5.84 16.30
C ALA A 234 1.79 5.91 17.68
N THR A 235 2.47 5.37 18.68
CA THR A 235 2.16 5.51 20.10
C THR A 235 3.14 6.51 20.73
N ALA A 236 3.00 6.80 22.02
CA ALA A 236 3.92 7.68 22.76
C ALA A 236 5.40 7.24 22.60
N ASP A 237 5.67 5.93 22.53
CA ASP A 237 7.03 5.39 22.64
C ASP A 237 7.42 4.44 21.48
N ASP A 238 6.47 4.06 20.63
CA ASP A 238 6.70 3.01 19.62
C ASP A 238 5.99 3.27 18.28
N ILE A 239 6.44 2.56 17.26
CA ILE A 239 5.85 2.49 15.92
C ILE A 239 5.46 1.05 15.64
N ILE A 240 4.23 0.84 15.18
CA ILE A 240 3.66 -0.47 14.85
C ILE A 240 3.20 -0.44 13.40
N VAL A 241 3.71 -1.35 12.56
CA VAL A 241 3.31 -1.44 11.16
C VAL A 241 1.90 -2.04 11.09
N ASN A 242 1.01 -1.36 10.36
CA ASN A 242 -0.34 -1.81 10.09
C ASN A 242 -0.40 -2.62 8.79
N GLU A 243 -0.13 -1.98 7.65
CA GLU A 243 -0.22 -2.61 6.33
C GLU A 243 0.74 -1.95 5.33
N ILE A 244 0.88 -2.57 4.15
CA ILE A 244 1.67 -2.05 3.05
C ILE A 244 0.83 -1.92 1.78
N ALA A 245 1.09 -0.86 0.99
CA ALA A 245 0.52 -0.69 -0.34
C ALA A 245 1.66 -0.66 -1.38
N PRO A 246 1.71 -1.59 -2.33
CA PRO A 246 2.84 -1.79 -3.27
C PRO A 246 2.80 -0.82 -4.45
N ARG A 247 2.45 0.42 -4.23
CA ARG A 247 2.19 1.45 -5.25
C ARG A 247 2.32 2.86 -4.68
N PRO A 248 2.36 3.91 -5.53
CA PRO A 248 2.10 5.27 -5.08
C PRO A 248 0.79 5.35 -4.30
N HIS A 249 0.78 6.10 -3.21
CA HIS A 249 -0.30 6.13 -2.24
C HIS A 249 -0.87 7.54 -2.05
N ASN A 250 -2.14 7.64 -1.65
CA ASN A 250 -2.82 8.91 -1.44
C ASN A 250 -2.07 9.82 -0.44
N SER A 251 -1.53 9.24 0.64
CA SER A 251 -0.75 9.98 1.63
C SER A 251 0.55 10.58 1.07
N GLY A 252 1.05 10.07 -0.07
CA GLY A 252 2.25 10.56 -0.75
C GLY A 252 1.98 11.65 -1.81
N HIS A 253 0.73 12.00 -2.08
CA HIS A 253 0.41 12.99 -3.14
C HIS A 253 0.93 14.40 -2.85
N TYR A 254 1.17 14.77 -1.59
CA TYR A 254 1.79 16.05 -1.23
C TYR A 254 3.16 16.24 -1.91
N SER A 255 3.84 15.13 -2.23
CA SER A 255 5.18 15.15 -2.80
C SER A 255 5.24 15.82 -4.18
N ILE A 256 4.11 15.94 -4.88
CA ILE A 256 4.03 16.58 -6.21
C ILE A 256 4.50 18.05 -6.14
N GLU A 257 4.04 18.80 -5.13
CA GLU A 257 4.34 20.22 -4.99
C GLU A 257 5.28 20.53 -3.82
N ALA A 258 5.36 19.63 -2.82
CA ALA A 258 6.12 19.90 -1.60
C ALA A 258 7.53 19.30 -1.58
N CYS A 259 7.87 18.43 -2.53
CA CYS A 259 9.19 17.82 -2.65
C CYS A 259 9.86 18.15 -3.99
N ASP A 260 11.17 17.98 -4.06
CA ASP A 260 11.96 18.09 -5.29
C ASP A 260 11.68 16.96 -6.29
N PHE A 261 11.29 15.78 -5.80
CA PHE A 261 10.78 14.65 -6.58
C PHE A 261 9.50 14.10 -5.95
N SER A 262 8.51 13.82 -6.79
CA SER A 262 7.29 13.18 -6.32
C SER A 262 7.45 11.66 -6.16
N GLN A 263 6.53 11.03 -5.41
CA GLN A 263 6.46 9.57 -5.33
C GLN A 263 6.27 8.91 -6.71
N PHE A 264 5.67 9.62 -7.65
CA PHE A 264 5.47 9.14 -9.02
C PHE A 264 6.77 9.17 -9.82
N ASP A 265 7.59 10.21 -9.63
CA ASP A 265 8.89 10.32 -10.29
C ASP A 265 9.83 9.22 -9.79
N THR A 266 9.91 9.04 -8.46
CA THR A 266 10.74 7.99 -7.87
C THR A 266 10.21 6.58 -8.18
N HIS A 267 8.90 6.43 -8.36
CA HIS A 267 8.32 5.16 -8.84
C HIS A 267 8.84 4.82 -10.24
N ILE A 268 8.73 5.75 -11.18
CA ILE A 268 9.21 5.53 -12.56
C ILE A 268 10.72 5.28 -12.59
N LEU A 269 11.51 6.08 -11.88
CA LEU A 269 12.95 5.85 -11.76
C LEU A 269 13.24 4.44 -11.20
N GLY A 270 12.49 4.03 -10.17
CA GLY A 270 12.65 2.73 -9.51
C GLY A 270 12.37 1.56 -10.44
N VAL A 271 11.23 1.56 -11.15
CA VAL A 271 10.88 0.47 -12.08
C VAL A 271 11.80 0.42 -13.31
N LEU A 272 12.45 1.53 -13.65
CA LEU A 272 13.45 1.59 -14.72
C LEU A 272 14.87 1.23 -14.25
N GLY A 273 15.06 0.93 -12.96
CA GLY A 273 16.39 0.66 -12.39
C GLY A 273 17.33 1.86 -12.42
N ALA A 274 16.79 3.08 -12.55
CA ALA A 274 17.56 4.33 -12.57
C ALA A 274 18.01 4.73 -11.15
N PRO A 275 19.07 5.56 -11.02
CA PRO A 275 19.48 6.09 -9.72
C PRO A 275 18.36 6.87 -9.05
N LEU A 276 18.13 6.63 -7.76
CA LEU A 276 17.13 7.34 -6.97
C LEU A 276 17.74 8.59 -6.32
N PRO A 277 17.03 9.75 -6.37
CA PRO A 277 17.45 10.94 -5.68
C PRO A 277 17.22 10.84 -4.16
N ALA A 278 17.97 11.64 -3.38
CA ALA A 278 17.55 11.98 -2.03
C ALA A 278 16.33 12.91 -2.10
N ILE A 279 15.38 12.74 -1.19
CA ILE A 279 14.14 13.52 -1.18
C ILE A 279 14.25 14.69 -0.20
N HIS A 280 14.00 15.90 -0.68
CA HIS A 280 13.97 17.09 0.13
C HIS A 280 12.57 17.70 0.15
N LEU A 281 12.06 17.92 1.35
CA LEU A 281 10.80 18.65 1.57
C LEU A 281 11.09 20.15 1.54
N HIS A 282 10.46 20.89 0.63
CA HIS A 282 10.69 22.35 0.49
C HIS A 282 10.12 23.14 1.67
N ALA A 283 8.95 22.73 2.15
CA ALA A 283 8.27 23.34 3.29
C ALA A 283 7.25 22.34 3.89
N PRO A 284 6.89 22.50 5.18
CA PRO A 284 5.78 21.76 5.74
C PRO A 284 4.51 21.94 4.91
N ALA A 285 3.76 20.86 4.72
CA ALA A 285 2.60 20.84 3.85
C ALA A 285 1.41 20.15 4.52
N VAL A 286 0.21 20.56 4.15
CA VAL A 286 -1.05 19.89 4.48
C VAL A 286 -1.79 19.65 3.18
N ARG A 287 -2.14 18.40 2.90
CA ARG A 287 -3.02 18.03 1.81
C ARG A 287 -4.38 17.61 2.36
N SER A 288 -5.46 18.09 1.74
CA SER A 288 -6.83 17.67 2.04
C SER A 288 -7.40 16.93 0.84
N GLU A 289 -8.02 15.78 1.10
CA GLU A 289 -8.88 15.10 0.14
C GLU A 289 -10.27 15.71 0.26
N GLU A 290 -10.62 16.55 -0.71
CA GLU A 290 -11.99 17.04 -0.83
C GLU A 290 -12.77 16.08 -1.73
N HIS A 291 -13.60 15.23 -1.16
CA HIS A 291 -14.64 14.55 -1.90
C HIS A 291 -15.71 15.56 -2.24
N THR A 292 -15.60 16.20 -3.41
CA THR A 292 -16.70 16.95 -4.00
C THR A 292 -17.76 15.95 -4.46
N SER A 293 -18.63 15.55 -3.54
CA SER A 293 -19.85 14.81 -3.86
C SER A 293 -20.94 15.68 -4.49
N GLU A 294 -20.61 16.95 -4.83
CA GLU A 294 -21.54 17.91 -5.40
C GLU A 294 -20.85 18.65 -6.56
N LEU A 295 -20.90 18.08 -7.76
CA LEU A 295 -20.96 18.81 -9.02
C LEU A 295 -21.93 18.09 -9.93
#